data_98d056484c874266700d0babace364b5
#
_entry.id   98d056484c874266700d0babace364b5
#
_cell.length_a   1.000
_cell.length_b   1.000
_cell.length_c   1.000
_cell.angle_alpha   90.00
_cell.angle_beta   90.00
_cell.angle_gamma   90.00
#
_symmetry.space_group_name_H-M   'P 1'
#
loop_
_entity.id
_entity.type
_entity.pdbx_description
1 polymer ?
#
loop_
_entity_poly.entity_id
_entity_poly.type
_entity_poly.pdbx_seq_one_letter_code
_entity_poly.pdbx_strand_id
1 'polypeptide(L)'
;DGRQMKKIGILGMQGAIEEHREKLKKLAGIEPVIVKTKEKIAEVDGLILPGGESTAMGRLLNYFNLTEPLKQSIEAGLPVWGTCAGMILLAKNIEDQDERYLSTMDITVKRNAYGSQLDSFSCEKEIPEISKDPLPLVFIRAPYITKLGQKAQAVATVDGNVVCAKQDNMLVSSFHPELTDDASFHEYFAEKFV
;
A
#
# COMPACT_ATOMS: atom_id res chain seq x y z
N ASP A 1 30.49 -3.60 3.21
CA ASP A 1 30.19 -4.56 4.25
C ASP A 1 29.57 -5.86 3.70
N GLY A 2 29.49 -6.03 2.41
CA GLY A 2 29.02 -7.24 1.76
C GLY A 2 27.52 -7.51 1.88
N ARG A 3 26.74 -6.61 2.43
CA ARG A 3 25.30 -6.79 2.50
C ARG A 3 24.67 -6.55 1.14
N GLN A 4 23.87 -7.50 0.68
CA GLN A 4 23.08 -7.29 -0.52
C GLN A 4 21.98 -6.30 -0.21
N MET A 5 21.72 -5.40 -1.13
CA MET A 5 20.60 -4.48 -1.02
C MET A 5 19.29 -5.22 -1.25
N LYS A 6 18.29 -4.89 -0.46
CA LYS A 6 16.93 -5.38 -0.70
C LYS A 6 16.32 -4.54 -1.82
N LYS A 7 15.69 -5.22 -2.76
CA LYS A 7 15.00 -4.53 -3.86
C LYS A 7 13.54 -4.38 -3.50
N ILE A 8 13.09 -3.15 -3.36
CA ILE A 8 11.67 -2.85 -3.15
C ILE A 8 11.12 -2.24 -4.42
N GLY A 9 10.18 -2.96 -5.02
CA GLY A 9 9.53 -2.51 -6.24
C GLY A 9 8.43 -1.50 -5.95
N ILE A 10 8.15 -0.67 -6.94
CA ILE A 10 6.99 0.22 -6.94
C ILE A 10 6.26 -0.09 -8.23
N LEU A 11 4.98 -0.50 -8.13
CA LEU A 11 4.19 -0.81 -9.31
C LEU A 11 4.07 0.46 -10.17
N GLY A 12 4.62 0.41 -11.38
CA GLY A 12 4.81 1.57 -12.23
C GLY A 12 3.69 1.77 -13.25
N MET A 13 2.45 1.50 -12.88
CA MET A 13 1.32 1.62 -13.80
C MET A 13 0.74 3.05 -13.81
N GLN A 14 0.53 3.62 -12.61
CA GLN A 14 -0.13 4.92 -12.47
C GLN A 14 0.01 5.34 -11.01
N GLY A 15 0.02 6.66 -10.74
CA GLY A 15 -0.03 7.16 -9.36
C GLY A 15 1.29 7.72 -8.85
N ALA A 16 1.44 7.73 -7.53
CA ALA A 16 2.54 8.38 -6.81
C ALA A 16 3.84 7.56 -6.82
N ILE A 17 4.30 7.22 -8.01
CA ILE A 17 5.46 6.35 -8.21
C ILE A 17 6.75 7.03 -7.75
N GLU A 18 6.99 8.25 -8.20
CA GLU A 18 8.23 8.95 -7.95
C GLU A 18 8.37 9.34 -6.48
N GLU A 19 7.26 9.67 -5.82
CA GLU A 19 7.26 10.03 -4.40
C GLU A 19 7.72 8.85 -3.54
N HIS A 20 7.24 7.66 -3.83
CA HIS A 20 7.69 6.45 -3.13
C HIS A 20 9.17 6.15 -3.44
N ARG A 21 9.57 6.32 -4.69
CA ARG A 21 10.95 6.07 -5.10
C ARG A 21 11.91 6.97 -4.32
N GLU A 22 11.58 8.26 -4.20
CA GLU A 22 12.41 9.21 -3.47
C GLU A 22 12.51 8.85 -1.97
N LYS A 23 11.42 8.37 -1.38
CA LYS A 23 11.45 7.91 0.01
C LYS A 23 12.36 6.69 0.19
N LEU A 24 12.24 5.72 -0.70
CA LEU A 24 13.05 4.50 -0.63
C LEU A 24 14.54 4.78 -0.82
N LYS A 25 14.89 5.74 -1.67
CA LYS A 25 16.29 6.11 -1.90
C LYS A 25 16.97 6.60 -0.63
N LYS A 26 16.21 7.15 0.30
CA LYS A 26 16.78 7.68 1.56
C LYS A 26 17.06 6.58 2.58
N LEU A 27 16.61 5.35 2.33
CA LEU A 27 16.77 4.24 3.26
C LEU A 27 18.04 3.46 2.93
N ALA A 28 18.89 3.27 3.94
CA ALA A 28 20.10 2.47 3.77
C ALA A 28 19.75 1.02 3.43
N GLY A 29 20.47 0.42 2.48
CA GLY A 29 20.28 -0.97 2.12
C GLY A 29 19.07 -1.26 1.24
N ILE A 30 18.39 -0.24 0.72
CA ILE A 30 17.22 -0.41 -0.13
C ILE A 30 17.52 0.12 -1.54
N GLU A 31 17.21 -0.71 -2.54
CA GLU A 31 17.27 -0.32 -3.95
C GLU A 31 15.84 -0.26 -4.48
N PRO A 32 15.33 0.93 -4.84
CA PRO A 32 14.00 1.03 -5.43
C PRO A 32 14.00 0.57 -6.90
N VAL A 33 12.97 -0.18 -7.29
CA VAL A 33 12.84 -0.72 -8.64
C VAL A 33 11.44 -0.40 -9.15
N ILE A 34 11.32 0.19 -10.33
CA ILE A 34 10.02 0.43 -10.95
C ILE A 34 9.59 -0.87 -11.64
N VAL A 35 8.42 -1.37 -11.26
CA VAL A 35 7.92 -2.67 -11.72
C VAL A 35 6.80 -2.48 -12.73
N LYS A 36 7.02 -2.92 -13.97
CA LYS A 36 6.06 -2.83 -15.06
C LYS A 36 5.84 -4.17 -15.76
N THR A 37 6.57 -5.20 -15.40
CA THR A 37 6.52 -6.50 -16.07
C THR A 37 6.51 -7.62 -15.03
N LYS A 38 6.05 -8.80 -15.43
CA LYS A 38 6.08 -9.97 -14.55
C LYS A 38 7.50 -10.39 -14.19
N GLU A 39 8.45 -10.15 -15.09
CA GLU A 39 9.86 -10.44 -14.85
C GLU A 39 10.39 -9.58 -13.70
N LYS A 40 9.99 -8.31 -13.67
CA LYS A 40 10.38 -7.41 -12.59
C LYS A 40 9.70 -7.78 -11.26
N ILE A 41 8.49 -8.29 -11.30
CA ILE A 41 7.83 -8.79 -10.07
C ILE A 41 8.68 -9.89 -9.45
N ALA A 42 9.24 -10.78 -10.26
CA ALA A 42 10.06 -11.89 -9.77
C ALA A 42 11.42 -11.44 -9.21
N GLU A 43 11.88 -10.25 -9.55
CA GLU A 43 13.20 -9.74 -9.13
C GLU A 43 13.17 -8.98 -7.80
N VAL A 44 12.01 -8.55 -7.33
CA VAL A 44 11.94 -7.71 -6.13
C VAL A 44 11.68 -8.53 -4.88
N ASP A 45 12.17 -8.00 -3.75
CA ASP A 45 12.00 -8.62 -2.43
C ASP A 45 10.73 -8.14 -1.73
N GLY A 46 10.16 -7.05 -2.19
CA GLY A 46 8.91 -6.49 -1.71
C GLY A 46 8.35 -5.54 -2.75
N LEU A 47 7.08 -5.17 -2.63
CA LEU A 47 6.41 -4.35 -3.64
C LEU A 47 5.46 -3.35 -2.99
N ILE A 48 5.50 -2.11 -3.47
CA ILE A 48 4.56 -1.06 -3.09
C ILE A 48 3.56 -0.88 -4.23
N LEU A 49 2.27 -0.90 -3.89
CA LEU A 49 1.19 -0.54 -4.79
C LEU A 49 0.81 0.91 -4.45
N PRO A 50 1.22 1.89 -5.28
CA PRO A 50 1.09 3.29 -4.89
C PRO A 50 -0.35 3.80 -4.97
N GLY A 51 -0.58 4.96 -4.36
CA GLY A 51 -1.84 5.68 -4.54
C GLY A 51 -1.99 6.18 -5.96
N GLY A 52 -3.23 6.25 -6.39
CA GLY A 52 -3.59 6.68 -7.73
C GLY A 52 -5.10 6.49 -7.89
N GLU A 53 -5.54 6.04 -9.07
CA GLU A 53 -6.95 5.74 -9.31
C GLU A 53 -7.11 4.24 -9.51
N SER A 54 -7.84 3.59 -8.60
CA SER A 54 -7.91 2.11 -8.54
C SER A 54 -8.48 1.46 -9.79
N THR A 55 -9.49 2.07 -10.41
CA THR A 55 -10.09 1.53 -11.64
C THR A 55 -9.09 1.55 -12.79
N ALA A 56 -8.38 2.67 -12.96
CA ALA A 56 -7.35 2.80 -13.99
C ALA A 56 -6.22 1.81 -13.76
N MET A 57 -5.77 1.68 -12.51
CA MET A 57 -4.70 0.75 -12.15
C MET A 57 -5.12 -0.69 -12.42
N GLY A 58 -6.34 -1.06 -12.05
CA GLY A 58 -6.87 -2.40 -12.31
C GLY A 58 -6.95 -2.73 -13.79
N ARG A 59 -7.39 -1.77 -14.60
CA ARG A 59 -7.44 -1.93 -16.05
C ARG A 59 -6.06 -2.11 -16.67
N LEU A 60 -5.08 -1.33 -16.20
CA LEU A 60 -3.70 -1.45 -16.68
C LEU A 60 -3.09 -2.79 -16.31
N LEU A 61 -3.36 -3.28 -15.10
CA LEU A 61 -2.89 -4.60 -14.70
C LEU A 61 -3.46 -5.69 -15.62
N ASN A 62 -4.73 -5.61 -15.96
CA ASN A 62 -5.36 -6.57 -16.89
C ASN A 62 -4.81 -6.42 -18.31
N TYR A 63 -4.65 -5.18 -18.76
CA TYR A 63 -4.16 -4.91 -20.11
C TYR A 63 -2.76 -5.49 -20.33
N PHE A 64 -1.89 -5.35 -19.33
CA PHE A 64 -0.52 -5.87 -19.42
C PHE A 64 -0.36 -7.30 -18.90
N ASN A 65 -1.46 -7.98 -18.61
CA ASN A 65 -1.47 -9.36 -18.11
C ASN A 65 -0.66 -9.52 -16.82
N LEU A 66 -0.74 -8.54 -15.93
CA LEU A 66 -0.02 -8.56 -14.65
C LEU A 66 -0.88 -8.99 -13.47
N THR A 67 -2.21 -9.01 -13.62
CA THR A 67 -3.12 -9.32 -12.50
C THR A 67 -2.82 -10.70 -11.90
N GLU A 68 -2.80 -11.75 -12.71
CA GLU A 68 -2.55 -13.10 -12.20
C GLU A 68 -1.13 -13.32 -11.71
N PRO A 69 -0.07 -12.91 -12.44
CA PRO A 69 1.29 -13.05 -11.91
C PRO A 69 1.48 -12.32 -10.58
N LEU A 70 0.92 -11.13 -10.44
CA LEU A 70 1.04 -10.36 -9.20
C LEU A 70 0.27 -11.03 -8.07
N LYS A 71 -0.97 -11.45 -8.32
CA LYS A 71 -1.77 -12.16 -7.33
C LYS A 71 -1.07 -13.42 -6.85
N GLN A 72 -0.53 -14.21 -7.77
CA GLN A 72 0.19 -15.43 -7.43
C GLN A 72 1.43 -15.13 -6.58
N SER A 73 2.18 -14.08 -6.91
CA SER A 73 3.36 -13.69 -6.13
C SER A 73 2.99 -13.28 -4.71
N ILE A 74 1.90 -12.54 -4.55
CA ILE A 74 1.42 -12.12 -3.22
C ILE A 74 0.98 -13.34 -2.42
N GLU A 75 0.21 -14.24 -3.03
CA GLU A 75 -0.25 -15.45 -2.36
C GLU A 75 0.91 -16.40 -2.00
N ALA A 76 2.00 -16.33 -2.75
CA ALA A 76 3.21 -17.10 -2.47
C ALA A 76 4.10 -16.46 -1.41
N GLY A 77 3.76 -15.26 -0.92
CA GLY A 77 4.46 -14.64 0.19
C GLY A 77 5.21 -13.36 -0.12
N LEU A 78 5.12 -12.82 -1.33
CA LEU A 78 5.75 -11.54 -1.65
C LEU A 78 5.22 -10.45 -0.71
N PRO A 79 6.09 -9.80 0.09
CA PRO A 79 5.66 -8.67 0.90
C PRO A 79 5.10 -7.55 0.03
N VAL A 80 3.91 -7.06 0.38
CA VAL A 80 3.28 -6.01 -0.40
C VAL A 80 2.64 -4.97 0.52
N TRP A 81 2.80 -3.71 0.14
CA TRP A 81 2.17 -2.59 0.83
C TRP A 81 1.32 -1.82 -0.17
N GLY A 82 0.00 -1.80 0.05
CA GLY A 82 -0.92 -1.02 -0.75
C GLY A 82 -1.32 0.27 -0.04
N THR A 83 -1.07 1.41 -0.67
CA THR A 83 -1.44 2.70 -0.11
C THR A 83 -2.57 3.31 -0.92
N CYS A 84 -3.62 3.75 -0.24
CA CYS A 84 -4.79 4.39 -0.85
C CYS A 84 -5.43 3.50 -1.94
N ALA A 85 -5.25 3.84 -3.23
CA ALA A 85 -5.73 2.99 -4.32
C ALA A 85 -5.15 1.59 -4.27
N GLY A 86 -3.90 1.45 -3.82
CA GLY A 86 -3.26 0.15 -3.64
C GLY A 86 -3.97 -0.73 -2.62
N MET A 87 -4.51 -0.13 -1.55
CA MET A 87 -5.33 -0.84 -0.59
C MET A 87 -6.61 -1.39 -1.25
N ILE A 88 -7.22 -0.59 -2.11
CA ILE A 88 -8.42 -1.01 -2.84
C ILE A 88 -8.11 -2.21 -3.74
N LEU A 89 -6.94 -2.21 -4.39
CA LEU A 89 -6.53 -3.34 -5.24
C LEU A 89 -6.42 -4.65 -4.47
N LEU A 90 -5.95 -4.60 -3.23
CA LEU A 90 -5.75 -5.80 -2.42
C LEU A 90 -7.03 -6.33 -1.77
N ALA A 91 -8.03 -5.48 -1.57
CA ALA A 91 -9.23 -5.83 -0.81
C ALA A 91 -10.06 -6.93 -1.48
N LYS A 92 -10.52 -7.89 -0.69
CA LYS A 92 -11.46 -8.92 -1.17
C LYS A 92 -12.83 -8.35 -1.47
N ASN A 93 -13.23 -7.31 -0.74
CA ASN A 93 -14.54 -6.70 -0.94
C ASN A 93 -14.40 -5.18 -1.03
N ILE A 94 -15.14 -4.58 -1.95
CA ILE A 94 -15.20 -3.14 -2.14
C ILE A 94 -16.66 -2.76 -2.10
N GLU A 95 -17.04 -1.84 -1.20
CA GLU A 95 -18.44 -1.44 -1.08
C GLU A 95 -18.90 -0.72 -2.35
N ASP A 96 -20.16 -0.96 -2.69
CA ASP A 96 -20.84 -0.32 -3.82
C ASP A 96 -20.30 -0.67 -5.20
N GLN A 97 -19.53 -1.77 -5.32
CA GLN A 97 -19.14 -2.29 -6.63
C GLN A 97 -18.89 -3.79 -6.55
N ASP A 98 -19.16 -4.47 -7.67
CA ASP A 98 -18.92 -5.92 -7.79
C ASP A 98 -17.49 -6.22 -8.26
N GLU A 99 -16.84 -5.26 -8.93
CA GLU A 99 -15.52 -5.45 -9.50
C GLU A 99 -14.47 -5.62 -8.39
N ARG A 100 -13.60 -6.58 -8.58
CA ARG A 100 -12.46 -6.85 -7.69
C ARG A 100 -11.20 -6.87 -8.53
N TYR A 101 -10.05 -6.62 -7.88
CA TYR A 101 -8.76 -6.57 -8.57
C TYR A 101 -7.91 -7.75 -8.15
N LEU A 102 -6.95 -7.56 -7.24
CA LEU A 102 -6.10 -8.64 -6.77
C LEU A 102 -6.83 -9.55 -5.77
N SER A 103 -7.67 -8.97 -4.94
CA SER A 103 -8.55 -9.71 -4.03
C SER A 103 -7.81 -10.71 -3.12
N THR A 104 -6.75 -10.25 -2.47
CA THR A 104 -5.88 -11.11 -1.66
C THR A 104 -5.98 -10.86 -0.16
N MET A 105 -6.51 -9.72 0.26
CA MET A 105 -6.57 -9.35 1.68
C MET A 105 -7.99 -9.35 2.21
N ASP A 106 -8.17 -9.93 3.39
CA ASP A 106 -9.48 -10.17 4.01
C ASP A 106 -10.05 -8.90 4.65
N ILE A 107 -10.29 -7.88 3.83
CA ILE A 107 -10.85 -6.59 4.22
C ILE A 107 -11.95 -6.18 3.28
N THR A 108 -12.86 -5.34 3.78
CA THR A 108 -13.85 -4.61 2.98
C THR A 108 -13.50 -3.14 3.07
N VAL A 109 -13.41 -2.49 1.92
CA VAL A 109 -13.05 -1.07 1.85
C VAL A 109 -14.18 -0.26 1.24
N LYS A 110 -14.24 1.02 1.64
CA LYS A 110 -15.15 2.00 1.06
C LYS A 110 -14.32 3.07 0.37
N ARG A 111 -14.57 3.30 -0.91
CA ARG A 111 -13.85 4.30 -1.70
C ARG A 111 -14.38 5.69 -1.38
N ASN A 112 -13.50 6.71 -1.41
CA ASN A 112 -13.86 8.10 -1.17
C ASN A 112 -14.69 8.28 0.11
N ALA A 113 -14.24 7.64 1.18
CA ALA A 113 -15.02 7.47 2.40
C ALA A 113 -15.27 8.76 3.20
N TYR A 114 -14.45 9.78 2.96
CA TYR A 114 -14.51 11.02 3.73
C TYR A 114 -15.34 12.11 3.06
N GLY A 115 -15.99 11.79 1.94
CA GLY A 115 -16.93 12.69 1.26
C GLY A 115 -16.26 13.78 0.42
N SER A 116 -17.07 14.48 -0.38
CA SER A 116 -16.57 15.43 -1.38
C SER A 116 -16.07 16.76 -0.79
N GLN A 117 -16.56 17.14 0.40
CA GLN A 117 -16.17 18.42 0.99
C GLN A 117 -14.90 18.32 1.84
N LEU A 118 -14.51 17.11 2.23
CA LEU A 118 -13.32 16.83 3.03
C LEU A 118 -12.42 15.85 2.28
N ASP A 119 -12.19 16.14 1.00
CA ASP A 119 -11.41 15.27 0.13
C ASP A 119 -9.97 15.10 0.62
N SER A 120 -9.46 16.08 1.35
CA SER A 120 -8.07 16.04 1.79
C SER A 120 -7.94 16.66 3.18
N PHE A 121 -7.24 15.97 4.06
CA PHE A 121 -6.92 16.48 5.39
C PHE A 121 -5.64 15.81 5.88
N SER A 122 -5.04 16.39 6.90
CA SER A 122 -3.89 15.79 7.55
C SER A 122 -4.06 15.82 9.06
N CYS A 123 -3.43 14.89 9.73
CA CYS A 123 -3.41 14.82 11.19
C CYS A 123 -2.13 14.15 11.64
N GLU A 124 -1.87 14.21 12.94
CA GLU A 124 -0.80 13.44 13.55
C GLU A 124 -1.42 12.32 14.37
N LYS A 125 -0.83 11.14 14.31
CA LYS A 125 -1.34 9.97 15.01
C LYS A 125 -0.19 9.18 15.62
N GLU A 126 -0.35 8.80 16.88
CA GLU A 126 0.57 7.89 17.51
C GLU A 126 0.27 6.47 17.03
N ILE A 127 1.27 5.82 16.44
CA ILE A 127 1.20 4.43 16.03
C ILE A 127 2.46 3.76 16.58
N PRO A 128 2.42 3.32 17.85
CA PRO A 128 3.63 2.81 18.54
C PRO A 128 4.30 1.65 17.83
N GLU A 129 3.55 0.85 17.10
CA GLU A 129 4.08 -0.27 16.32
C GLU A 129 5.06 0.21 15.25
N ILE A 130 4.90 1.43 14.77
CA ILE A 130 5.67 1.98 13.65
C ILE A 130 6.73 2.97 14.12
N SER A 131 6.39 3.86 15.05
CA SER A 131 7.29 4.92 15.48
C SER A 131 7.02 5.31 16.92
N LYS A 132 8.06 5.79 17.61
CA LYS A 132 7.94 6.35 18.96
C LYS A 132 7.25 7.70 18.95
N ASP A 133 7.44 8.47 17.88
CA ASP A 133 6.88 9.81 17.73
C ASP A 133 5.59 9.75 16.92
N PRO A 134 4.68 10.73 17.10
CA PRO A 134 3.49 10.79 16.26
C PRO A 134 3.86 10.88 14.79
N LEU A 135 3.08 10.19 13.95
CA LEU A 135 3.28 10.16 12.50
C LEU A 135 2.37 11.17 11.82
N PRO A 136 2.91 11.93 10.85
CA PRO A 136 2.06 12.76 10.02
C PRO A 136 1.29 11.89 9.03
N LEU A 137 -0.02 11.99 9.05
CA LEU A 137 -0.90 11.25 8.15
C LEU A 137 -1.57 12.22 7.19
N VAL A 138 -1.36 12.02 5.89
CA VAL A 138 -1.96 12.84 4.84
C VAL A 138 -2.99 11.99 4.10
N PHE A 139 -4.23 12.44 4.11
CA PHE A 139 -5.35 11.77 3.45
C PHE A 139 -5.80 12.59 2.25
N ILE A 140 -5.87 11.96 1.08
CA ILE A 140 -6.34 12.59 -0.15
C ILE A 140 -7.37 11.64 -0.77
N ARG A 141 -8.65 12.04 -0.74
CA ARG A 141 -9.75 11.21 -1.24
C ARG A 141 -9.64 9.76 -0.78
N ALA A 142 -9.31 9.60 0.48
CA ALA A 142 -8.87 8.32 1.01
C ALA A 142 -10.02 7.34 1.19
N PRO A 143 -9.80 6.08 0.89
CA PRO A 143 -10.69 5.02 1.33
C PRO A 143 -10.46 4.73 2.81
N TYR A 144 -11.35 3.97 3.42
CA TYR A 144 -11.03 3.35 4.70
C TYR A 144 -11.60 1.93 4.74
N ILE A 145 -11.15 1.17 5.74
CA ILE A 145 -11.59 -0.20 5.92
C ILE A 145 -12.87 -0.17 6.75
N THR A 146 -13.96 -0.70 6.19
CA THR A 146 -15.25 -0.77 6.88
C THR A 146 -15.43 -2.10 7.60
N LYS A 147 -14.69 -3.13 7.20
CA LYS A 147 -14.77 -4.44 7.85
C LYS A 147 -13.44 -5.15 7.75
N LEU A 148 -12.95 -5.63 8.89
CA LEU A 148 -11.80 -6.53 8.96
C LEU A 148 -12.30 -7.95 9.05
N GLY A 149 -11.82 -8.80 8.15
CA GLY A 149 -12.04 -10.23 8.28
C GLY A 149 -11.18 -10.83 9.38
N GLN A 150 -11.34 -12.12 9.63
CA GLN A 150 -10.65 -12.80 10.73
C GLN A 150 -9.13 -12.81 10.58
N LYS A 151 -8.64 -12.76 9.34
CA LYS A 151 -7.20 -12.83 9.06
C LYS A 151 -6.49 -11.49 9.17
N ALA A 152 -7.22 -10.39 9.12
CA ALA A 152 -6.65 -9.04 9.09
C ALA A 152 -6.65 -8.41 10.48
N GLN A 153 -5.62 -7.60 10.77
CA GLN A 153 -5.47 -6.90 12.04
C GLN A 153 -5.35 -5.40 11.81
N ALA A 154 -6.07 -4.61 12.60
CA ALA A 154 -5.94 -3.16 12.56
C ALA A 154 -4.58 -2.73 13.12
N VAL A 155 -3.91 -1.81 12.44
CA VAL A 155 -2.68 -1.19 12.90
C VAL A 155 -2.95 0.23 13.40
N ALA A 156 -3.83 0.97 12.74
CA ALA A 156 -4.18 2.33 13.14
C ALA A 156 -5.64 2.65 12.83
N THR A 157 -6.22 3.46 13.72
CA THR A 157 -7.61 3.92 13.60
C THR A 157 -7.61 5.44 13.79
N VAL A 158 -8.34 6.15 12.93
CA VAL A 158 -8.51 7.61 13.02
C VAL A 158 -10.01 7.90 12.99
N ASP A 159 -10.49 8.62 14.01
CA ASP A 159 -11.91 8.96 14.15
C ASP A 159 -12.86 7.74 14.03
N GLY A 160 -12.42 6.63 14.61
CA GLY A 160 -13.20 5.39 14.59
C GLY A 160 -13.08 4.55 13.33
N ASN A 161 -12.37 5.03 12.32
CA ASN A 161 -12.19 4.31 11.05
C ASN A 161 -10.82 3.65 11.00
N VAL A 162 -10.76 2.40 10.57
CA VAL A 162 -9.50 1.69 10.40
C VAL A 162 -8.82 2.20 9.12
N VAL A 163 -7.65 2.79 9.29
CA VAL A 163 -6.91 3.43 8.20
C VAL A 163 -5.58 2.73 7.88
N CYS A 164 -5.23 1.72 8.66
CA CYS A 164 -4.04 0.91 8.42
C CYS A 164 -4.27 -0.48 8.99
N ALA A 165 -3.95 -1.51 8.24
CA ALA A 165 -4.12 -2.89 8.65
C ALA A 165 -3.05 -3.78 8.04
N LYS A 166 -2.88 -4.97 8.61
CA LYS A 166 -1.93 -5.95 8.09
C LYS A 166 -2.55 -7.35 8.12
N GLN A 167 -2.06 -8.20 7.24
CA GLN A 167 -2.41 -9.61 7.17
C GLN A 167 -1.24 -10.35 6.51
N ASP A 168 -0.58 -11.26 7.27
CA ASP A 168 0.56 -12.01 6.76
C ASP A 168 1.62 -11.09 6.12
N ASN A 169 1.83 -11.21 4.81
CA ASN A 169 2.80 -10.42 4.05
C ASN A 169 2.22 -9.12 3.48
N MET A 170 0.98 -8.78 3.83
CA MET A 170 0.29 -7.63 3.28
C MET A 170 0.10 -6.52 4.31
N LEU A 171 0.40 -5.28 3.90
CA LEU A 171 0.22 -4.06 4.68
C LEU A 171 -0.59 -3.08 3.84
N VAL A 172 -1.58 -2.43 4.44
CA VAL A 172 -2.37 -1.41 3.73
C VAL A 172 -2.50 -0.16 4.57
N SER A 173 -2.56 0.99 3.89
CA SER A 173 -2.76 2.29 4.52
C SER A 173 -3.65 3.16 3.66
N SER A 174 -4.54 3.92 4.32
CA SER A 174 -5.42 4.88 3.64
C SER A 174 -4.71 6.19 3.32
N PHE A 175 -3.65 6.50 4.04
CA PHE A 175 -2.92 7.76 3.97
C PHE A 175 -1.67 7.63 3.11
N HIS A 176 -1.05 8.78 2.82
CA HIS A 176 0.08 8.89 1.91
C HIS A 176 1.38 9.29 2.63
N PRO A 177 2.13 8.33 3.20
CA PRO A 177 3.43 8.65 3.84
C PRO A 177 4.44 9.23 2.85
N GLU A 178 4.32 8.89 1.58
CA GLU A 178 5.22 9.37 0.53
C GLU A 178 5.13 10.88 0.31
N LEU A 179 4.04 11.51 0.76
CA LEU A 179 3.85 12.96 0.61
C LEU A 179 4.30 13.75 1.83
N THR A 180 4.87 13.08 2.83
CA THR A 180 5.38 13.71 4.05
C THR A 180 6.90 13.66 4.06
N ASP A 181 7.53 14.41 4.97
CA ASP A 181 8.98 14.34 5.17
C ASP A 181 9.40 13.15 6.07
N ASP A 182 8.44 12.42 6.59
CA ASP A 182 8.70 11.31 7.49
C ASP A 182 8.88 10.00 6.73
N ALA A 183 9.95 9.26 7.06
CA ALA A 183 10.27 7.99 6.40
C ALA A 183 9.91 6.77 7.26
N SER A 184 9.31 6.96 8.43
CA SER A 184 9.07 5.87 9.38
C SER A 184 8.21 4.75 8.81
N PHE A 185 7.21 5.06 8.01
CA PHE A 185 6.32 4.04 7.45
C PHE A 185 7.05 3.20 6.40
N HIS A 186 7.85 3.83 5.56
CA HIS A 186 8.67 3.12 4.57
C HIS A 186 9.72 2.24 5.26
N GLU A 187 10.35 2.74 6.33
CA GLU A 187 11.28 1.96 7.14
C GLU A 187 10.59 0.75 7.77
N TYR A 188 9.39 0.96 8.30
CA TYR A 188 8.59 -0.10 8.90
C TYR A 188 8.32 -1.22 7.90
N PHE A 189 7.89 -0.87 6.70
CA PHE A 189 7.65 -1.87 5.65
C PHE A 189 8.94 -2.61 5.29
N ALA A 190 10.03 -1.88 5.09
CA ALA A 190 11.31 -2.46 4.71
C ALA A 190 11.87 -3.40 5.80
N GLU A 191 11.72 -3.03 7.06
CA GLU A 191 12.30 -3.78 8.17
C GLU A 191 11.43 -4.94 8.65
N LYS A 192 10.12 -4.77 8.66
CA LYS A 192 9.20 -5.74 9.26
C LYS A 192 8.56 -6.68 8.26
N PHE A 193 8.50 -6.32 6.99
CA PHE A 193 7.83 -7.12 5.96
C PHE A 193 8.79 -7.69 4.92
N VAL A 194 9.76 -6.90 4.49
CA VAL A 194 10.66 -7.28 3.38
C VAL A 194 11.92 -8.05 3.81
#